data_47975d2bfa7f1477a5f95ad55e06e897
#
_entry.id   47975d2bfa7f1477a5f95ad55e06e897
#
_cell.length_a   1.000
_cell.length_b   1.000
_cell.length_c   1.000
_cell.angle_alpha   90.00
_cell.angle_beta   90.00
_cell.angle_gamma   90.00
#
_symmetry.space_group_name_H-M   'P 1'
#
loop_
_entity.id
_entity.type
_entity.pdbx_description
1 polymer ?
#
loop_
_entity_poly.entity_id
_entity_poly.type
_entity_poly.pdbx_seq_one_letter_code
_entity_poly.pdbx_strand_id
1 'polypeptide(L)'
;HAENIMLVGGREGIRHLGLLDFQDALAGHPAYDLASVLEDARRDVSPQIERAMIDRYKQARNASNSFEMAYWALAAQRNTRILGVFCRLWKRDNKPGYRAFQPRMWGLLERDLAQPNLEPIRAWFDRNIPAEARADAWRAYA
;
A
#
# COMPACT_ATOMS: atom_id res chain seq x y z
N HIS A 1 -5.01 7.82 -1.26
CA HIS A 1 -3.57 7.99 -1.05
C HIS A 1 -3.25 9.42 -0.62
N ALA A 2 -1.99 9.67 -0.18
CA ALA A 2 -1.63 10.94 0.45
C ALA A 2 -1.86 12.19 -0.45
N GLU A 3 -1.76 12.06 -1.77
CA GLU A 3 -2.02 13.17 -2.71
C GLU A 3 -3.50 13.61 -2.76
N ASN A 4 -4.41 12.77 -2.25
CA ASN A 4 -5.83 13.09 -2.12
C ASN A 4 -6.17 13.74 -0.76
N ILE A 5 -5.16 14.10 0.03
CA ILE A 5 -5.32 14.80 1.30
C ILE A 5 -4.76 16.21 1.15
N MET A 6 -5.62 17.20 1.29
CA MET A 6 -5.26 18.63 1.22
C MET A 6 -5.18 19.27 2.60
N LEU A 7 -4.32 20.26 2.74
CA LEU A 7 -4.35 21.17 3.88
C LEU A 7 -5.28 22.36 3.55
N VAL A 8 -6.30 22.55 4.37
CA VAL A 8 -7.30 23.63 4.22
C VAL A 8 -6.94 24.75 5.19
N GLY A 9 -6.57 25.92 4.66
CA GLY A 9 -6.22 27.09 5.47
C GLY A 9 -7.36 27.58 6.36
N GLY A 10 -7.03 28.25 7.45
CA GLY A 10 -8.00 28.84 8.38
C GLY A 10 -8.81 27.84 9.22
N ARG A 11 -8.40 26.58 9.28
CA ARG A 11 -9.01 25.52 10.09
C ARG A 11 -8.00 24.87 11.01
N GLU A 12 -8.44 24.24 12.10
CA GLU A 12 -7.60 23.60 13.10
C GLU A 12 -7.95 22.12 13.27
N GLY A 13 -6.99 21.36 13.81
CA GLY A 13 -7.12 19.95 14.08
C GLY A 13 -7.49 19.16 12.83
N ILE A 14 -8.35 18.15 12.95
CA ILE A 14 -8.74 17.28 11.82
C ILE A 14 -9.47 18.04 10.70
N ARG A 15 -10.11 19.17 11.04
CA ARG A 15 -10.78 20.02 10.05
C ARG A 15 -9.82 20.72 9.09
N HIS A 16 -8.53 20.76 9.45
CA HIS A 16 -7.47 21.23 8.56
C HIS A 16 -7.21 20.30 7.36
N LEU A 17 -7.71 19.06 7.41
CA LEU A 17 -7.57 18.07 6.34
C LEU A 17 -8.82 18.03 5.46
N GLY A 18 -8.64 18.24 4.17
CA GLY A 18 -9.67 18.02 3.14
C GLY A 18 -9.37 16.72 2.39
N LEU A 19 -10.41 15.96 2.06
CA LEU A 19 -10.29 14.76 1.25
C LEU A 19 -10.78 15.03 -0.18
N LEU A 20 -10.00 14.59 -1.16
CA LEU A 20 -10.33 14.63 -2.58
C LEU A 20 -10.59 13.21 -3.10
N ASP A 21 -11.14 13.13 -4.32
CA ASP A 21 -11.29 11.88 -5.08
C ASP A 21 -12.13 10.81 -4.34
N PHE A 22 -13.23 11.25 -3.75
CA PHE A 22 -14.12 10.39 -2.95
C PHE A 22 -15.37 9.91 -3.71
N GLN A 23 -15.53 10.26 -4.98
CA GLN A 23 -16.72 9.96 -5.78
C GLN A 23 -16.96 8.46 -6.00
N ASP A 24 -15.92 7.64 -5.94
CA ASP A 24 -15.99 6.19 -6.06
C ASP A 24 -15.86 5.47 -4.70
N ALA A 25 -16.12 6.19 -3.60
CA ALA A 25 -16.00 5.63 -2.26
C ALA A 25 -17.04 4.53 -2.04
N LEU A 26 -16.57 3.39 -1.54
CA LEU A 26 -17.38 2.22 -1.19
C LEU A 26 -17.22 1.88 0.28
N ALA A 27 -18.26 1.27 0.87
CA ALA A 27 -18.14 0.71 2.21
C ALA A 27 -17.16 -0.47 2.19
N GLY A 28 -16.14 -0.41 3.04
CA GLY A 28 -15.10 -1.43 3.11
C GLY A 28 -14.42 -1.49 4.48
N HIS A 29 -13.47 -2.39 4.62
CA HIS A 29 -12.71 -2.51 5.86
C HIS A 29 -11.74 -1.32 6.02
N PRO A 30 -11.75 -0.62 7.15
CA PRO A 30 -10.99 0.63 7.33
C PRO A 30 -9.47 0.46 7.27
N ALA A 31 -8.96 -0.75 7.46
CA ALA A 31 -7.53 -1.04 7.29
C ALA A 31 -7.04 -0.76 5.86
N TYR A 32 -7.92 -0.82 4.84
CA TYR A 32 -7.54 -0.51 3.45
C TYR A 32 -7.11 0.95 3.28
N ASP A 33 -7.84 1.88 3.88
CA ASP A 33 -7.52 3.30 3.79
C ASP A 33 -6.24 3.62 4.58
N LEU A 34 -6.08 3.00 5.76
CA LEU A 34 -4.86 3.15 6.55
C LEU A 34 -3.63 2.66 5.78
N ALA A 35 -3.68 1.45 5.20
CA ALA A 35 -2.62 0.91 4.35
C ALA A 35 -2.37 1.81 3.13
N SER A 36 -3.41 2.39 2.54
CA SER A 36 -3.28 3.27 1.38
C SER A 36 -2.49 4.55 1.65
N VAL A 37 -2.51 5.04 2.89
CA VAL A 37 -1.75 6.21 3.32
C VAL A 37 -0.35 5.83 3.80
N LEU A 38 -0.21 4.72 4.52
CA LEU A 38 1.06 4.30 5.13
C LEU A 38 1.98 3.60 4.14
N GLU A 39 1.44 2.97 3.10
CA GLU A 39 2.20 2.27 2.05
C GLU A 39 2.00 2.94 0.68
N ASP A 40 2.11 4.26 0.65
CA ASP A 40 2.00 5.01 -0.61
C ASP A 40 3.23 4.74 -1.50
N ALA A 41 2.96 4.40 -2.77
CA ALA A 41 3.98 4.15 -3.78
C ALA A 41 4.93 5.35 -4.02
N ARG A 42 4.51 6.56 -3.68
CA ARG A 42 5.23 7.81 -3.98
C ARG A 42 5.97 8.41 -2.78
N ARG A 43 5.75 7.84 -1.58
CA ARG A 43 6.29 8.40 -0.32
C ARG A 43 6.92 7.32 0.53
N ASP A 44 7.99 7.70 1.22
CA ASP A 44 8.60 6.84 2.21
C ASP A 44 7.92 7.08 3.57
N VAL A 45 7.33 6.03 4.12
CA VAL A 45 6.85 6.00 5.50
C VAL A 45 7.73 5.00 6.24
N SER A 46 8.38 5.45 7.31
CA SER A 46 9.25 4.55 8.07
C SER A 46 8.43 3.47 8.80
N PRO A 47 8.98 2.26 8.98
CA PRO A 47 8.30 1.20 9.72
C PRO A 47 7.87 1.62 11.14
N GLN A 48 8.62 2.53 11.76
CA GLN A 48 8.29 3.07 13.09
C GLN A 48 7.03 3.94 13.05
N ILE A 49 6.91 4.82 12.04
CA ILE A 49 5.71 5.65 11.84
C ILE A 49 4.52 4.76 11.51
N GLU A 50 4.68 3.80 10.62
CA GLU A 50 3.63 2.86 10.26
C GLU A 50 3.12 2.11 11.50
N ARG A 51 4.02 1.53 12.30
CA ARG A 51 3.66 0.84 13.53
C ARG A 51 2.89 1.76 14.48
N ALA A 52 3.42 2.96 14.74
CA ALA A 52 2.78 3.93 15.61
C ALA A 52 1.37 4.33 15.13
N MET A 53 1.15 4.44 13.84
CA MET A 53 -0.17 4.79 13.28
C MET A 53 -1.15 3.63 13.35
N ILE A 54 -0.72 2.39 13.13
CA ILE A 54 -1.54 1.19 13.33
C ILE A 54 -1.98 1.12 14.80
N ASP A 55 -1.05 1.28 15.74
CA ASP A 55 -1.34 1.23 17.18
C ASP A 55 -2.28 2.36 17.60
N ARG A 56 -2.03 3.58 17.13
CA ARG A 56 -2.92 4.73 17.36
C ARG A 56 -4.33 4.47 16.84
N TYR A 57 -4.47 3.91 15.65
CA TYR A 57 -5.78 3.58 15.09
C TYR A 57 -6.48 2.52 15.92
N LYS A 58 -5.79 1.44 16.31
CA LYS A 58 -6.33 0.37 17.16
C LYS A 58 -6.84 0.93 18.48
N GLN A 59 -6.06 1.79 19.14
CA GLN A 59 -6.46 2.45 20.38
C GLN A 59 -7.69 3.35 20.20
N ALA A 60 -7.68 4.22 19.21
CA ALA A 60 -8.75 5.17 18.96
C ALA A 60 -10.10 4.50 18.60
N ARG A 61 -10.06 3.31 18.03
CA ARG A 61 -11.23 2.55 17.60
C ARG A 61 -11.55 1.34 18.46
N ASN A 62 -10.77 1.11 19.51
CA ASN A 62 -10.85 -0.11 20.34
C ASN A 62 -10.82 -1.39 19.47
N ALA A 63 -9.96 -1.40 18.45
CA ALA A 63 -9.91 -2.48 17.48
C ALA A 63 -9.08 -3.66 18.01
N SER A 64 -9.54 -4.87 17.72
CA SER A 64 -8.86 -6.11 18.12
C SER A 64 -7.62 -6.41 17.26
N ASN A 65 -6.91 -7.48 17.61
CA ASN A 65 -5.77 -7.95 16.80
C ASN A 65 -6.18 -8.40 15.39
N SER A 66 -7.44 -8.76 15.16
CA SER A 66 -7.94 -9.06 13.82
C SER A 66 -7.86 -7.87 12.87
N PHE A 67 -7.89 -6.63 13.39
CA PHE A 67 -7.66 -5.44 12.58
C PHE A 67 -6.26 -5.44 11.96
N GLU A 68 -5.24 -5.80 12.72
CA GLU A 68 -3.86 -5.83 12.22
C GLU A 68 -3.66 -6.94 11.19
N MET A 69 -4.27 -8.11 11.39
CA MET A 69 -4.28 -9.18 10.39
C MET A 69 -4.93 -8.71 9.09
N ALA A 70 -6.06 -7.98 9.19
CA ALA A 70 -6.73 -7.40 8.04
C ALA A 70 -5.89 -6.30 7.37
N TYR A 71 -5.15 -5.50 8.15
CA TYR A 71 -4.24 -4.48 7.63
C TYR A 71 -3.22 -5.10 6.67
N TRP A 72 -2.47 -6.10 7.12
CA TRP A 72 -1.44 -6.74 6.30
C TRP A 72 -2.03 -7.48 5.09
N ALA A 73 -3.18 -8.14 5.25
CA ALA A 73 -3.83 -8.82 4.13
C ALA A 73 -4.31 -7.84 3.05
N LEU A 74 -4.89 -6.72 3.45
CA LEU A 74 -5.37 -5.68 2.53
C LEU A 74 -4.23 -4.88 1.93
N ALA A 75 -3.14 -4.65 2.67
CA ALA A 75 -1.91 -4.06 2.16
C ALA A 75 -1.31 -4.95 1.05
N ALA A 76 -1.13 -6.23 1.30
CA ALA A 76 -0.63 -7.18 0.31
C ALA A 76 -1.51 -7.23 -0.95
N GLN A 77 -2.83 -7.30 -0.77
CA GLN A 77 -3.79 -7.28 -1.89
C GLN A 77 -3.68 -5.99 -2.71
N ARG A 78 -3.64 -4.84 -2.02
CA ARG A 78 -3.51 -3.52 -2.65
C ARG A 78 -2.18 -3.39 -3.40
N ASN A 79 -1.07 -3.76 -2.77
CA ASN A 79 0.27 -3.66 -3.35
C ASN A 79 0.41 -4.57 -4.58
N THR A 80 -0.14 -5.77 -4.54
CA THR A 80 -0.24 -6.67 -5.71
C THR A 80 -1.01 -6.01 -6.86
N ARG A 81 -2.16 -5.40 -6.55
CA ARG A 81 -2.95 -4.67 -7.56
C ARG A 81 -2.17 -3.50 -8.16
N ILE A 82 -1.46 -2.73 -7.33
CA ILE A 82 -0.69 -1.56 -7.79
C ILE A 82 0.46 -2.00 -8.71
N LEU A 83 1.17 -3.08 -8.39
CA LEU A 83 2.20 -3.65 -9.26
C LEU A 83 1.64 -3.93 -10.65
N GLY A 84 0.48 -4.60 -10.74
CA GLY A 84 -0.18 -4.88 -12.01
C GLY A 84 -0.64 -3.61 -12.74
N VAL A 85 -1.21 -2.64 -12.03
CA VAL A 85 -1.64 -1.36 -12.61
C VAL A 85 -0.44 -0.56 -13.15
N PHE A 86 0.66 -0.47 -12.40
CA PHE A 86 1.84 0.25 -12.84
C PHE A 86 2.52 -0.43 -14.03
N CYS A 87 2.55 -1.76 -14.05
CA CYS A 87 3.01 -2.50 -15.23
C CYS A 87 2.16 -2.19 -16.47
N ARG A 88 0.83 -2.19 -16.31
CA ARG A 88 -0.10 -1.82 -17.38
C ARG A 88 0.11 -0.39 -17.87
N LEU A 89 0.18 0.58 -16.96
CA LEU A 89 0.42 1.98 -17.29
C LEU A 89 1.75 2.17 -18.04
N TRP A 90 2.78 1.46 -17.61
CA TRP A 90 4.07 1.50 -18.27
C TRP A 90 4.01 0.86 -19.66
N LYS A 91 3.56 -0.39 -19.78
CA LYS A 91 3.66 -1.18 -21.01
C LYS A 91 2.58 -0.88 -22.03
N ARG A 92 1.31 -0.81 -21.57
CA ARG A 92 0.17 -0.61 -22.47
C ARG A 92 -0.07 0.86 -22.77
N ASP A 93 0.03 1.72 -21.73
CA ASP A 93 -0.38 3.12 -21.83
C ASP A 93 0.82 4.06 -22.10
N ASN A 94 2.00 3.48 -22.36
CA ASN A 94 3.25 4.18 -22.69
C ASN A 94 3.64 5.28 -21.68
N LYS A 95 3.50 5.00 -20.38
CA LYS A 95 3.85 5.89 -19.27
C LYS A 95 5.07 5.34 -18.51
N PRO A 96 6.30 5.49 -19.03
CA PRO A 96 7.49 4.81 -18.49
C PRO A 96 7.85 5.22 -17.05
N GLY A 97 7.43 6.40 -16.60
CA GLY A 97 7.68 6.87 -15.23
C GLY A 97 7.14 5.92 -14.14
N TYR A 98 6.09 5.14 -14.43
CA TYR A 98 5.53 4.17 -13.47
C TYR A 98 6.46 2.98 -13.19
N ARG A 99 7.44 2.73 -14.06
CA ARG A 99 8.48 1.73 -13.83
C ARG A 99 9.28 2.01 -12.56
N ALA A 100 9.57 3.27 -12.27
CA ALA A 100 10.38 3.67 -11.13
C ALA A 100 9.78 3.27 -9.76
N PHE A 101 8.48 3.03 -9.71
CA PHE A 101 7.79 2.61 -8.47
C PHE A 101 7.86 1.10 -8.22
N GLN A 102 8.22 0.29 -9.20
CA GLN A 102 8.21 -1.17 -9.09
C GLN A 102 9.08 -1.69 -7.93
N PRO A 103 10.35 -1.25 -7.74
CA PRO A 103 11.18 -1.74 -6.65
C PRO A 103 10.56 -1.47 -5.28
N ARG A 104 10.02 -0.27 -5.06
CA ARG A 104 9.35 0.08 -3.80
C ARG A 104 8.13 -0.78 -3.55
N MET A 105 7.29 -0.96 -4.56
CA MET A 105 6.06 -1.75 -4.42
C MET A 105 6.34 -3.22 -4.15
N TRP A 106 7.40 -3.80 -4.75
CA TRP A 106 7.85 -5.15 -4.41
C TRP A 106 8.35 -5.23 -2.97
N GLY A 107 9.15 -4.26 -2.51
CA GLY A 107 9.64 -4.22 -1.13
C GLY A 107 8.51 -4.11 -0.10
N LEU A 108 7.46 -3.32 -0.37
CA LEU A 108 6.26 -3.23 0.47
C LEU A 108 5.53 -4.58 0.49
N LEU A 109 5.24 -5.16 -0.67
CA LEU A 109 4.55 -6.44 -0.77
C LEU A 109 5.32 -7.58 -0.08
N GLU A 110 6.64 -7.65 -0.22
CA GLU A 110 7.45 -8.68 0.45
C GLU A 110 7.39 -8.53 1.98
N ARG A 111 7.39 -7.30 2.48
CA ARG A 111 7.21 -7.03 3.91
C ARG A 111 5.83 -7.47 4.42
N ASP A 112 4.78 -7.21 3.64
CA ASP A 112 3.42 -7.66 3.97
C ASP A 112 3.36 -9.19 4.01
N LEU A 113 3.87 -9.83 2.96
CA LEU A 113 3.89 -11.29 2.82
C LEU A 113 4.74 -11.98 3.90
N ALA A 114 5.65 -11.26 4.56
CA ALA A 114 6.42 -11.79 5.68
C ALA A 114 5.58 -11.99 6.96
N GLN A 115 4.35 -11.49 7.01
CA GLN A 115 3.48 -11.66 8.17
C GLN A 115 3.01 -13.12 8.28
N PRO A 116 2.95 -13.68 9.50
CA PRO A 116 2.64 -15.11 9.70
C PRO A 116 1.30 -15.56 9.09
N ASN A 117 0.30 -14.69 9.13
CA ASN A 117 -1.04 -14.99 8.58
C ASN A 117 -1.09 -14.98 7.05
N LEU A 118 -0.02 -14.57 6.36
CA LEU A 118 0.08 -14.53 4.89
C LEU A 118 1.03 -15.59 4.33
N GLU A 119 1.54 -16.48 5.17
CA GLU A 119 2.44 -17.55 4.75
C GLU A 119 1.98 -18.34 3.51
N PRO A 120 0.72 -18.79 3.39
CA PRO A 120 0.28 -19.52 2.20
C PRO A 120 0.33 -18.68 0.92
N ILE A 121 0.06 -17.38 1.03
CA ILE A 121 0.12 -16.42 -0.08
C ILE A 121 1.58 -16.18 -0.46
N ARG A 122 2.46 -15.98 0.53
CA ARG A 122 3.89 -15.86 0.31
C ARG A 122 4.46 -17.09 -0.45
N ALA A 123 4.11 -18.30 0.01
CA ALA A 123 4.54 -19.53 -0.64
C ALA A 123 4.05 -19.63 -2.09
N TRP A 124 2.86 -19.08 -2.40
CA TRP A 124 2.38 -19.00 -3.77
C TRP A 124 3.24 -18.03 -4.61
N PHE A 125 3.55 -16.83 -4.06
CA PHE A 125 4.40 -15.86 -4.74
C PHE A 125 5.81 -16.44 -5.00
N ASP A 126 6.40 -17.10 -4.02
CA ASP A 126 7.76 -17.65 -4.12
C ASP A 126 7.86 -18.74 -5.20
N ARG A 127 6.79 -19.52 -5.40
CA ARG A 127 6.74 -20.53 -6.47
C ARG A 127 6.47 -19.95 -7.86
N ASN A 128 5.63 -18.93 -7.97
CA ASN A 128 5.12 -18.45 -9.25
C ASN A 128 5.82 -17.18 -9.74
N ILE A 129 6.37 -16.38 -8.84
CA ILE A 129 7.11 -15.15 -9.12
C ILE A 129 8.33 -15.12 -8.19
N PRO A 130 9.35 -15.95 -8.45
CA PRO A 130 10.52 -16.08 -7.57
C PRO A 130 11.29 -14.75 -7.46
N ALA A 131 12.12 -14.63 -6.42
CA ALA A 131 12.83 -13.39 -6.07
C ALA A 131 13.65 -12.82 -7.23
N GLU A 132 14.28 -13.69 -8.03
CA GLU A 132 15.05 -13.31 -9.21
C GLU A 132 14.16 -12.64 -10.26
N ALA A 133 12.97 -13.20 -10.50
CA ALA A 133 12.01 -12.63 -11.43
C ALA A 133 11.47 -11.27 -10.93
N ARG A 134 11.29 -11.10 -9.62
CA ARG A 134 10.91 -9.81 -9.01
C ARG A 134 12.02 -8.78 -9.17
N ALA A 135 13.29 -9.17 -8.93
CA ALA A 135 14.45 -8.29 -9.05
C ALA A 135 14.71 -7.83 -10.48
N ASP A 136 14.40 -8.64 -11.47
CA ASP A 136 14.71 -8.37 -12.88
C ASP A 136 13.51 -7.85 -13.68
N ALA A 137 12.30 -7.91 -13.12
CA ALA A 137 11.08 -7.51 -13.81
C ALA A 137 11.12 -6.08 -14.39
N TRP A 138 11.94 -5.20 -13.84
CA TRP A 138 12.17 -3.84 -14.37
C TRP A 138 13.52 -3.69 -15.08
N ARG A 139 14.49 -4.62 -14.93
CA ARG A 139 15.79 -4.57 -15.60
C ARG A 139 15.68 -5.09 -17.04
N ALA A 140 14.92 -6.15 -17.24
CA ALA A 140 14.77 -6.81 -18.54
C ALA A 140 14.21 -5.91 -19.67
N TYR A 141 13.87 -4.67 -19.34
CA TYR A 141 13.28 -3.70 -20.27
C TYR A 141 13.93 -2.31 -20.16
N ALA A 142 15.17 -2.27 -19.64
CA ALA A 142 15.97 -1.05 -19.60
C ALA A 142 16.48 -0.68 -21.01
#